data_8d7b47b0de6142b79b03d0d514bac15b
#
_entry.id   8d7b47b0de6142b79b03d0d514bac15b
#
_cell.length_a   1.000
_cell.length_b   1.000
_cell.length_c   1.000
_cell.angle_alpha   90.00
_cell.angle_beta   90.00
_cell.angle_gamma   90.00
#
_symmetry.space_group_name_H-M   'P 1'
#
loop_
_entity.id
_entity.type
_entity.pdbx_description
1 polymer ?
#
loop_
_entity_poly.entity_id
_entity_poly.type
_entity_poly.pdbx_seq_one_letter_code
_entity_poly.pdbx_strand_id
1 'polypeptide(L)'
;MAFRPETAVHLRALAEALLRGPSPLTSAERESIAAFVSSRNDCTFCYLSHRAAAAHHDGGDYTFVDAVTIGAGGATVSAKLRALLAIAGKVQRSGKDVTADDVARARAEGATDVEIHDTVLIAAAFCMYNRYVDGLATFTPTDPAAYDPMGKRMATQGYGGIRN
;
A
#
# COMPACT_ATOMS: atom_id res chain seq x y z
N MET A 1 -1.88 4.88 -17.76
CA MET A 1 -3.37 4.98 -17.60
C MET A 1 -4.03 5.91 -18.63
N ALA A 2 -3.28 6.78 -19.31
CA ALA A 2 -3.82 7.67 -20.36
C ALA A 2 -4.35 6.92 -21.59
N PHE A 3 -3.84 5.72 -21.88
CA PHE A 3 -4.22 4.94 -23.05
C PHE A 3 -5.66 4.41 -23.01
N ARG A 4 -6.18 4.08 -21.81
CA ARG A 4 -7.53 3.58 -21.59
C ARG A 4 -8.19 4.35 -20.46
N PRO A 5 -8.63 5.60 -20.69
CA PRO A 5 -9.19 6.47 -19.65
C PRO A 5 -10.44 5.88 -19.00
N GLU A 6 -11.25 5.14 -19.75
CA GLU A 6 -12.47 4.48 -19.26
C GLU A 6 -12.20 3.40 -18.20
N THR A 7 -11.07 2.68 -18.26
CA THR A 7 -10.67 1.73 -17.21
C THR A 7 -9.89 2.43 -16.11
N ALA A 8 -9.08 3.43 -16.47
CA ALA A 8 -8.24 4.16 -15.52
C ALA A 8 -9.04 4.88 -14.44
N VAL A 9 -10.23 5.41 -14.79
CA VAL A 9 -11.09 6.09 -13.81
C VAL A 9 -11.51 5.16 -12.68
N HIS A 10 -11.87 3.92 -12.98
CA HIS A 10 -12.28 2.94 -11.98
C HIS A 10 -11.12 2.44 -11.13
N LEU A 11 -9.95 2.24 -11.73
CA LEU A 11 -8.75 1.86 -10.99
C LEU A 11 -8.32 2.96 -10.01
N ARG A 12 -8.34 4.22 -10.45
CA ARG A 12 -8.04 5.35 -9.56
C ARG A 12 -9.08 5.52 -8.45
N ALA A 13 -10.35 5.34 -8.76
CA ALA A 13 -11.42 5.41 -7.76
C ALA A 13 -11.27 4.30 -6.70
N LEU A 14 -10.88 3.09 -7.10
CA LEU A 14 -10.57 2.01 -6.16
C LEU A 14 -9.37 2.37 -5.27
N ALA A 15 -8.28 2.87 -5.84
CA ALA A 15 -7.11 3.29 -5.06
C ALA A 15 -7.46 4.42 -4.08
N GLU A 16 -8.25 5.42 -4.51
CA GLU A 16 -8.74 6.50 -3.65
C GLU A 16 -9.56 5.96 -2.48
N ALA A 17 -10.52 5.08 -2.75
CA ALA A 17 -11.36 4.48 -1.72
C ALA A 17 -10.53 3.68 -0.70
N LEU A 18 -9.59 2.86 -1.15
CA LEU A 18 -8.77 2.00 -0.30
C LEU A 18 -7.76 2.77 0.54
N LEU A 19 -7.09 3.76 -0.05
CA LEU A 19 -5.93 4.39 0.59
C LEU A 19 -6.29 5.71 1.29
N ARG A 20 -7.41 6.34 0.92
CA ARG A 20 -7.82 7.65 1.44
C ARG A 20 -9.27 7.72 1.94
N GLY A 21 -10.11 6.74 1.62
CA GLY A 21 -11.47 6.65 2.12
C GLY A 21 -11.53 6.48 3.65
N PRO A 22 -12.71 6.52 4.27
CA PRO A 22 -12.88 6.29 5.70
C PRO A 22 -12.35 4.90 6.09
N SER A 23 -11.47 4.83 7.08
CA SER A 23 -10.94 3.59 7.65
C SER A 23 -10.38 3.86 9.05
N PRO A 24 -10.41 2.88 9.97
CA PRO A 24 -9.69 2.97 11.25
C PRO A 24 -8.16 2.95 11.08
N LEU A 25 -7.64 2.42 9.95
CA LEU A 25 -6.22 2.52 9.60
C LEU A 25 -5.91 3.92 9.08
N THR A 26 -4.83 4.52 9.54
CA THR A 26 -4.35 5.79 9.02
C THR A 26 -3.96 5.67 7.54
N SER A 27 -3.94 6.80 6.81
CA SER A 27 -3.47 6.78 5.42
C SER A 27 -2.00 6.34 5.31
N ALA A 28 -1.15 6.70 6.28
CA ALA A 28 0.24 6.24 6.33
C ALA A 28 0.33 4.71 6.46
N GLU A 29 -0.47 4.09 7.34
CA GLU A 29 -0.51 2.63 7.49
C GLU A 29 -0.97 1.94 6.20
N ARG A 30 -2.03 2.45 5.55
CA ARG A 30 -2.58 1.87 4.30
C ARG A 30 -1.61 1.98 3.14
N GLU A 31 -0.96 3.12 2.97
CA GLU A 31 0.12 3.31 1.99
C GLU A 31 1.32 2.40 2.30
N SER A 32 1.65 2.22 3.58
CA SER A 32 2.73 1.31 4.01
C SER A 32 2.38 -0.16 3.71
N ILE A 33 1.11 -0.59 3.88
CA ILE A 33 0.65 -1.94 3.47
C ILE A 33 0.79 -2.09 1.94
N ALA A 34 0.42 -1.06 1.18
CA ALA A 34 0.55 -1.05 -0.27
C ALA A 34 2.03 -1.16 -0.72
N ALA A 35 2.92 -0.38 -0.09
CA ALA A 35 4.36 -0.45 -0.32
C ALA A 35 4.94 -1.82 0.06
N PHE A 36 4.53 -2.39 1.21
CA PHE A 36 4.95 -3.71 1.66
C PHE A 36 4.59 -4.82 0.66
N VAL A 37 3.35 -4.83 0.16
CA VAL A 37 2.93 -5.81 -0.85
C VAL A 37 3.69 -5.61 -2.15
N SER A 38 3.91 -4.36 -2.58
CA SER A 38 4.61 -4.04 -3.81
C SER A 38 6.09 -4.42 -3.75
N SER A 39 6.75 -4.26 -2.60
CA SER A 39 8.13 -4.72 -2.40
C SER A 39 8.25 -6.24 -2.51
N ARG A 40 7.26 -6.99 -2.00
CA ARG A 40 7.24 -8.45 -2.07
C ARG A 40 6.84 -9.00 -3.44
N ASN A 41 6.23 -8.18 -4.29
CA ASN A 41 5.95 -8.47 -5.69
C ASN A 41 7.09 -8.01 -6.63
N ASP A 42 8.20 -7.48 -6.09
CA ASP A 42 9.33 -6.92 -6.84
C ASP A 42 8.93 -5.78 -7.80
N CYS A 43 7.78 -5.12 -7.57
CA CYS A 43 7.31 -3.99 -8.37
C CYS A 43 7.92 -2.68 -7.85
N THR A 44 9.10 -2.31 -8.37
CA THR A 44 9.85 -1.13 -7.94
C THR A 44 9.05 0.16 -8.05
N PHE A 45 8.33 0.35 -9.17
CA PHE A 45 7.53 1.56 -9.39
C PHE A 45 6.48 1.75 -8.31
N CYS A 46 5.67 0.73 -8.05
CA CYS A 46 4.63 0.82 -7.03
C CYS A 46 5.23 0.93 -5.62
N TYR A 47 6.27 0.14 -5.31
CA TYR A 47 6.94 0.21 -4.01
C TYR A 47 7.42 1.62 -3.70
N LEU A 48 8.22 2.23 -4.56
CA LEU A 48 8.79 3.55 -4.31
C LEU A 48 7.73 4.67 -4.32
N SER A 49 6.70 4.54 -5.17
CA SER A 49 5.57 5.48 -5.19
C SER A 49 4.80 5.52 -3.88
N HIS A 50 4.42 4.35 -3.37
CA HIS A 50 3.63 4.23 -2.14
C HIS A 50 4.47 4.42 -0.88
N ARG A 51 5.76 4.08 -0.92
CA ARG A 51 6.74 4.44 0.11
C ARG A 51 6.82 5.95 0.28
N ALA A 52 6.92 6.69 -0.82
CA ALA A 52 6.95 8.15 -0.77
C ALA A 52 5.60 8.73 -0.29
N ALA A 53 4.45 8.18 -0.73
CA ALA A 53 3.15 8.62 -0.26
C ALA A 53 2.97 8.38 1.25
N ALA A 54 3.37 7.22 1.76
CA ALA A 54 3.33 6.90 3.19
C ALA A 54 4.16 7.91 4.00
N ALA A 55 5.39 8.20 3.56
CA ALA A 55 6.25 9.19 4.21
C ALA A 55 5.62 10.59 4.23
N HIS A 56 4.99 11.02 3.13
CA HIS A 56 4.31 12.33 3.10
C HIS A 56 3.05 12.39 3.99
N HIS A 57 2.41 11.28 4.30
CA HIS A 57 1.37 11.19 5.33
C HIS A 57 1.93 11.27 6.75
N ASP A 58 3.24 11.03 6.93
CA ASP A 58 3.98 11.11 8.19
C ASP A 58 4.96 12.31 8.20
N GLY A 59 4.55 13.44 7.67
CA GLY A 59 5.33 14.68 7.67
C GLY A 59 6.59 14.67 6.81
N GLY A 60 6.77 13.71 5.94
CA GLY A 60 7.96 13.53 5.08
C GLY A 60 9.00 12.58 5.68
N ASP A 61 8.69 11.91 6.80
CA ASP A 61 9.58 10.95 7.44
C ASP A 61 9.38 9.54 6.85
N TYR A 62 10.44 8.95 6.34
CA TYR A 62 10.47 7.60 5.78
C TYR A 62 10.66 6.50 6.83
N THR A 63 10.99 6.86 8.08
CA THR A 63 11.38 5.92 9.14
C THR A 63 10.31 4.86 9.39
N PHE A 64 9.03 5.27 9.44
CA PHE A 64 7.92 4.35 9.68
C PHE A 64 7.70 3.37 8.52
N VAL A 65 7.61 3.87 7.29
CA VAL A 65 7.37 3.00 6.12
C VAL A 65 8.56 2.07 5.86
N ASP A 66 9.79 2.49 6.14
CA ASP A 66 10.98 1.64 6.03
C ASP A 66 10.98 0.55 7.11
N ALA A 67 10.53 0.84 8.33
CA ALA A 67 10.35 -0.18 9.36
C ALA A 67 9.30 -1.23 8.94
N VAL A 68 8.22 -0.80 8.27
CA VAL A 68 7.15 -1.69 7.77
C VAL A 68 7.64 -2.56 6.61
N THR A 69 8.39 -2.00 5.66
CA THR A 69 8.68 -2.65 4.37
C THR A 69 9.93 -3.51 4.40
N ILE A 70 11.01 -3.02 5.01
CA ILE A 70 12.32 -3.68 5.04
C ILE A 70 12.86 -3.96 6.44
N GLY A 71 12.07 -3.65 7.48
CA GLY A 71 12.49 -3.82 8.88
C GLY A 71 13.64 -2.89 9.29
N ALA A 72 13.90 -1.83 8.51
CA ALA A 72 14.95 -0.85 8.77
C ALA A 72 14.37 0.38 9.49
N GLY A 73 15.24 1.12 10.17
CA GLY A 73 14.84 2.32 10.90
C GLY A 73 14.29 2.00 12.30
N GLY A 74 14.53 2.69 13.31
CA GLY A 74 14.17 2.41 14.70
C GLY A 74 12.69 2.63 15.06
N ALA A 75 11.81 2.83 14.07
CA ALA A 75 10.38 3.04 14.35
C ALA A 75 9.71 1.77 14.86
N THR A 76 8.86 1.93 15.87
CA THR A 76 8.10 0.82 16.44
C THR A 76 6.84 0.57 15.60
N VAL A 77 6.84 -0.52 14.85
CA VAL A 77 5.61 -1.05 14.23
C VAL A 77 4.75 -1.70 15.31
N SER A 78 3.50 -1.28 15.45
CA SER A 78 2.58 -1.82 16.47
C SER A 78 2.35 -3.32 16.29
N ALA A 79 2.04 -4.04 17.38
CA ALA A 79 1.71 -5.47 17.32
C ALA A 79 0.51 -5.72 16.39
N LYS A 80 -0.51 -4.85 16.45
CA LYS A 80 -1.65 -4.84 15.55
C LYS A 80 -1.22 -4.77 14.08
N LEU A 81 -0.42 -3.78 13.72
CA LEU A 81 0.01 -3.62 12.32
C LEU A 81 0.89 -4.79 11.87
N ARG A 82 1.77 -5.33 12.72
CA ARG A 82 2.54 -6.54 12.39
C ARG A 82 1.65 -7.74 12.08
N ALA A 83 0.56 -7.94 12.85
CA ALA A 83 -0.40 -9.01 12.59
C ALA A 83 -1.15 -8.80 11.26
N LEU A 84 -1.54 -7.56 10.95
CA LEU A 84 -2.14 -7.20 9.67
C LEU A 84 -1.17 -7.40 8.49
N LEU A 85 0.09 -7.02 8.63
CA LEU A 85 1.13 -7.25 7.62
C LEU A 85 1.39 -8.74 7.38
N ALA A 86 1.28 -9.58 8.42
CA ALA A 86 1.37 -11.03 8.25
C ALA A 86 0.23 -11.56 7.36
N ILE A 87 -1.00 -11.04 7.52
CA ILE A 87 -2.14 -11.33 6.64
C ILE A 87 -1.85 -10.81 5.23
N ALA A 88 -1.44 -9.55 5.07
CA ALA A 88 -1.12 -8.96 3.77
C ALA A 88 -0.06 -9.77 3.01
N GLY A 89 1.00 -10.22 3.69
CA GLY A 89 2.05 -11.06 3.11
C GLY A 89 1.57 -12.44 2.69
N LYS A 90 0.54 -13.00 3.33
CA LYS A 90 -0.12 -14.23 2.89
C LYS A 90 -0.98 -13.98 1.67
N VAL A 91 -1.83 -12.95 1.68
CA VAL A 91 -2.67 -12.57 0.53
C VAL A 91 -1.81 -12.30 -0.70
N GLN A 92 -0.65 -11.68 -0.54
CA GLN A 92 0.29 -11.40 -1.65
C GLN A 92 0.71 -12.68 -2.37
N ARG A 93 0.93 -13.79 -1.67
CA ARG A 93 1.24 -15.11 -2.26
C ARG A 93 -0.03 -15.82 -2.73
N SER A 94 -0.95 -16.01 -1.81
CA SER A 94 -2.26 -16.65 -2.05
C SER A 94 -3.22 -16.30 -0.93
N GLY A 95 -4.40 -15.78 -1.27
CA GLY A 95 -5.45 -15.53 -0.28
C GLY A 95 -5.87 -16.79 0.50
N LYS A 96 -5.62 -17.99 -0.04
CA LYS A 96 -5.90 -19.27 0.63
C LYS A 96 -4.94 -19.58 1.78
N ASP A 97 -3.81 -18.88 1.86
CA ASP A 97 -2.82 -19.06 2.93
C ASP A 97 -3.25 -18.35 4.23
N VAL A 98 -4.24 -17.46 4.17
CA VAL A 98 -4.80 -16.81 5.35
C VAL A 98 -5.66 -17.82 6.11
N THR A 99 -5.32 -18.02 7.38
CA THR A 99 -6.01 -18.97 8.27
C THR A 99 -6.88 -18.26 9.29
N ALA A 100 -7.79 -19.02 9.92
CA ALA A 100 -8.58 -18.50 11.04
C ALA A 100 -7.68 -18.01 12.20
N ASP A 101 -6.52 -18.65 12.42
CA ASP A 101 -5.56 -18.25 13.44
C ASP A 101 -4.89 -16.91 13.15
N ASP A 102 -4.65 -16.58 11.88
CA ASP A 102 -4.12 -15.26 11.51
C ASP A 102 -5.11 -14.16 11.86
N VAL A 103 -6.39 -14.38 11.53
CA VAL A 103 -7.48 -13.46 11.85
C VAL A 103 -7.66 -13.33 13.36
N ALA A 104 -7.65 -14.46 14.10
CA ALA A 104 -7.75 -14.47 15.54
C ALA A 104 -6.60 -13.71 16.21
N ARG A 105 -5.38 -13.88 15.72
CA ARG A 105 -4.19 -13.15 16.18
C ARG A 105 -4.32 -11.65 15.93
N ALA A 106 -4.73 -11.24 14.74
CA ALA A 106 -4.93 -9.82 14.44
C ALA A 106 -5.98 -9.20 15.38
N ARG A 107 -7.09 -9.89 15.65
CA ARG A 107 -8.10 -9.44 16.60
C ARG A 107 -7.57 -9.37 18.04
N ALA A 108 -6.76 -10.35 18.46
CA ALA A 108 -6.12 -10.35 19.79
C ALA A 108 -5.17 -9.15 19.98
N GLU A 109 -4.54 -8.68 18.90
CA GLU A 109 -3.70 -7.46 18.88
C GLU A 109 -4.52 -6.18 18.68
N GLY A 110 -5.86 -6.27 18.72
CA GLY A 110 -6.77 -5.13 18.67
C GLY A 110 -7.19 -4.69 17.27
N ALA A 111 -6.96 -5.51 16.24
CA ALA A 111 -7.48 -5.21 14.90
C ALA A 111 -9.00 -5.44 14.84
N THR A 112 -9.70 -4.48 14.27
CA THR A 112 -11.12 -4.59 13.95
C THR A 112 -11.34 -5.40 12.67
N ASP A 113 -12.56 -5.88 12.45
CA ASP A 113 -12.92 -6.59 11.21
C ASP A 113 -12.77 -5.69 9.97
N VAL A 114 -13.00 -4.39 10.12
CA VAL A 114 -12.80 -3.40 9.05
C VAL A 114 -11.31 -3.28 8.70
N GLU A 115 -10.42 -3.20 9.70
CA GLU A 115 -8.98 -3.12 9.45
C GLU A 115 -8.44 -4.40 8.78
N ILE A 116 -8.94 -5.57 9.18
CA ILE A 116 -8.60 -6.84 8.55
C ILE A 116 -9.10 -6.86 7.09
N HIS A 117 -10.37 -6.47 6.86
CA HIS A 117 -10.95 -6.35 5.53
C HIS A 117 -10.13 -5.41 4.63
N ASP A 118 -9.84 -4.20 5.11
CA ASP A 118 -9.09 -3.20 4.34
C ASP A 118 -7.68 -3.71 4.02
N THR A 119 -7.01 -4.35 4.98
CA THR A 119 -5.69 -4.96 4.76
C THR A 119 -5.71 -6.01 3.66
N VAL A 120 -6.69 -6.92 3.69
CA VAL A 120 -6.85 -7.97 2.67
C VAL A 120 -7.13 -7.37 1.31
N LEU A 121 -8.03 -6.38 1.25
CA LEU A 121 -8.42 -5.76 -0.02
C LEU A 121 -7.30 -4.89 -0.61
N ILE A 122 -6.55 -4.15 0.21
CA ILE A 122 -5.35 -3.42 -0.22
C ILE A 122 -4.33 -4.42 -0.79
N ALA A 123 -4.04 -5.51 -0.07
CA ALA A 123 -3.06 -6.49 -0.53
C ALA A 123 -3.46 -7.13 -1.87
N ALA A 124 -4.72 -7.52 -2.05
CA ALA A 124 -5.23 -8.08 -3.30
C ALA A 124 -5.20 -7.06 -4.45
N ALA A 125 -5.62 -5.82 -4.20
CA ALA A 125 -5.61 -4.75 -5.20
C ALA A 125 -4.17 -4.44 -5.65
N PHE A 126 -3.20 -4.42 -4.72
CA PHE A 126 -1.81 -4.17 -5.06
C PHE A 126 -1.16 -5.34 -5.81
N CYS A 127 -1.56 -6.58 -5.58
CA CYS A 127 -1.18 -7.68 -6.46
C CYS A 127 -1.67 -7.46 -7.90
N MET A 128 -2.86 -6.90 -8.10
CA MET A 128 -3.38 -6.53 -9.41
C MET A 128 -2.61 -5.35 -10.00
N TYR A 129 -2.44 -4.24 -9.25
CA TYR A 129 -1.77 -3.04 -9.75
C TYR A 129 -0.31 -3.30 -10.14
N ASN A 130 0.42 -4.07 -9.32
CA ASN A 130 1.81 -4.41 -9.59
C ASN A 130 1.93 -5.16 -10.93
N ARG A 131 1.12 -6.21 -11.14
CA ARG A 131 1.11 -6.96 -12.40
C ARG A 131 0.69 -6.10 -13.59
N TYR A 132 -0.23 -5.17 -13.40
CA TYR A 132 -0.66 -4.24 -14.45
C TYR A 132 0.45 -3.27 -14.84
N VAL A 133 1.13 -2.67 -13.85
CA VAL A 133 2.24 -1.73 -14.06
C VAL A 133 3.44 -2.41 -14.73
N ASP A 134 3.82 -3.58 -14.22
CA ASP A 134 4.99 -4.33 -14.71
C ASP A 134 4.71 -4.94 -16.09
N GLY A 135 3.49 -5.49 -16.28
CA GLY A 135 3.08 -6.09 -17.54
C GLY A 135 2.99 -5.09 -18.72
N LEU A 136 2.85 -3.79 -18.40
CA LEU A 136 2.90 -2.70 -19.38
C LEU A 136 4.28 -2.03 -19.49
N ALA A 137 5.30 -2.56 -18.82
CA ALA A 137 6.65 -2.00 -18.77
C ALA A 137 6.65 -0.49 -18.47
N THR A 138 5.89 -0.08 -17.46
CA THR A 138 5.77 1.32 -17.04
C THR A 138 7.16 1.88 -16.74
N PHE A 139 7.46 3.08 -17.26
CA PHE A 139 8.72 3.76 -16.98
C PHE A 139 8.97 3.86 -15.47
N THR A 140 10.07 3.30 -15.04
CA THR A 140 10.44 3.15 -13.62
C THR A 140 11.75 3.89 -13.37
N PRO A 141 11.72 5.12 -12.80
CA PRO A 141 12.93 5.82 -12.41
C PRO A 141 13.82 4.98 -11.50
N THR A 142 15.11 5.00 -11.71
CA THR A 142 16.09 4.28 -10.88
C THR A 142 16.47 5.05 -9.60
N ASP A 143 16.35 6.37 -9.63
CA ASP A 143 16.59 7.23 -8.47
C ASP A 143 15.34 7.27 -7.57
N PRO A 144 15.40 6.78 -6.32
CA PRO A 144 14.27 6.86 -5.39
C PRO A 144 13.75 8.28 -5.13
N ALA A 145 14.61 9.30 -5.22
CA ALA A 145 14.21 10.70 -5.03
C ALA A 145 13.23 11.19 -6.10
N ALA A 146 13.24 10.57 -7.29
CA ALA A 146 12.31 10.91 -8.38
C ALA A 146 10.83 10.62 -8.02
N TYR A 147 10.58 9.79 -7.00
CA TYR A 147 9.23 9.45 -6.55
C TYR A 147 8.64 10.43 -5.52
N ASP A 148 9.47 11.27 -4.90
CA ASP A 148 9.03 12.18 -3.85
C ASP A 148 7.92 13.16 -4.31
N PRO A 149 8.03 13.85 -5.47
CA PRO A 149 6.96 14.74 -5.95
C PRO A 149 5.65 14.00 -6.22
N MET A 150 5.73 12.74 -6.69
CA MET A 150 4.55 11.91 -6.92
C MET A 150 3.91 11.48 -5.59
N GLY A 151 4.71 11.02 -4.63
CA GLY A 151 4.25 10.67 -3.29
C GLY A 151 3.58 11.85 -2.60
N LYS A 152 4.18 13.04 -2.64
CA LYS A 152 3.58 14.27 -2.12
C LYS A 152 2.22 14.56 -2.75
N ARG A 153 2.11 14.45 -4.08
CA ARG A 153 0.84 14.64 -4.77
C ARG A 153 -0.21 13.60 -4.35
N MET A 154 0.17 12.32 -4.27
CA MET A 154 -0.73 11.25 -3.83
C MET A 154 -1.23 11.50 -2.41
N ALA A 155 -0.37 11.94 -1.50
CA ALA A 155 -0.73 12.25 -0.12
C ALA A 155 -1.63 13.49 0.00
N THR A 156 -1.45 14.52 -0.84
CA THR A 156 -2.17 15.79 -0.71
C THR A 156 -3.41 15.89 -1.60
N GLN A 157 -3.38 15.31 -2.81
CA GLN A 157 -4.43 15.44 -3.82
C GLN A 157 -5.18 14.12 -4.09
N GLY A 158 -4.64 13.00 -3.59
CA GLY A 158 -5.20 11.67 -3.80
C GLY A 158 -5.02 11.14 -5.22
N TYR A 159 -5.78 10.11 -5.53
CA TYR A 159 -5.70 9.37 -6.79
C TYR A 159 -6.69 9.87 -7.85
N GLY A 160 -7.76 10.55 -7.44
CA GLY A 160 -8.78 11.09 -8.34
C GLY A 160 -8.35 12.31 -9.14
N GLY A 161 -7.43 13.11 -8.59
CA GLY A 161 -6.94 14.38 -9.17
C GLY A 161 -5.89 14.24 -10.27
N ILE A 162 -5.52 13.04 -10.67
CA ILE A 162 -4.54 12.82 -11.75
C ILE A 162 -5.26 13.08 -13.09
N ARG A 163 -5.36 14.37 -13.45
CA ARG A 163 -5.66 14.76 -14.83
C ARG A 163 -4.40 14.50 -15.67
N ASN A 164 -4.59 13.80 -16.77
CA ASN A 164 -3.55 13.59 -17.78
C ASN A 164 -3.11 14.92 -18.39
#